data_814680c67e1b548f23d67385d953e6f3
#
_entry.id   814680c67e1b548f23d67385d953e6f3
#
_cell.length_a   1.000
_cell.length_b   1.000
_cell.length_c   1.000
_cell.angle_alpha   90.00
_cell.angle_beta   90.00
_cell.angle_gamma   90.00
#
_symmetry.space_group_name_H-M   'P 1'
#
loop_
_entity.id
_entity.type
_entity.pdbx_description
1 polymer ?
#
loop_
_entity_poly.entity_id
_entity_poly.type
_entity_poly.pdbx_seq_one_letter_code
_entity_poly.pdbx_strand_id
1 'polypeptide(L)'
;MPTKKIINDGNAAVDEMLDGILLAHGDVLRASGSSKRAIIARDGPRKGKVGLVIGGGSGHEPTFVGFVGKGLADAAAIGNVFASPPPDPALACVQEVDGGAGVLFMYGNYAGDVMNFDMAAEMAAMEDIEVRTVLTTDDVASAPPDQKDKRRGVAGNFFIFKAAGAAADEGMTLDQVERVARHANMRTCTMGVALSPCSLPQTRRWNFDLGEGEMEIGMGIHGEPGIERGPLKSADAIVDEMMDRIFAEMQAGRGDRVAVLVNGLGATPLMELYIMNRRVQARPRGPGLATHATWGGTYWTARALAGAPVAR
;
A
#
# COMPACT_ATOMS: atom_id res chain seq x y z
N MET A 1 -14.46 -19.72 18.02
CA MET A 1 -15.27 -18.61 18.56
C MET A 1 -15.10 -17.42 17.64
N PRO A 2 -16.12 -16.53 17.46
CA PRO A 2 -15.96 -15.31 16.67
C PRO A 2 -14.94 -14.39 17.33
N THR A 3 -14.11 -13.71 16.52
CA THR A 3 -13.12 -12.74 17.00
C THR A 3 -13.81 -11.49 17.56
N LYS A 4 -13.21 -10.89 18.60
CA LYS A 4 -13.71 -9.62 19.18
C LYS A 4 -13.20 -8.45 18.34
N LYS A 5 -14.10 -7.51 17.99
CA LYS A 5 -13.78 -6.29 17.27
C LYS A 5 -14.60 -5.12 17.81
N ILE A 6 -14.04 -3.92 17.78
CA ILE A 6 -14.75 -2.69 18.15
C ILE A 6 -15.46 -2.18 16.90
N ILE A 7 -16.62 -2.70 16.61
CA ILE A 7 -17.50 -2.36 15.47
C ILE A 7 -18.95 -2.48 15.89
N ASN A 8 -19.84 -1.75 15.24
CA ASN A 8 -21.29 -1.90 15.40
C ASN A 8 -21.79 -3.04 14.49
N ASP A 9 -21.82 -2.82 13.19
CA ASP A 9 -22.19 -3.80 12.17
C ASP A 9 -21.01 -4.06 11.22
N GLY A 10 -20.72 -5.34 10.94
CA GLY A 10 -19.63 -5.71 10.03
C GLY A 10 -19.81 -5.20 8.61
N ASN A 11 -21.06 -5.04 8.14
CA ASN A 11 -21.35 -4.52 6.79
C ASN A 11 -21.26 -2.99 6.72
N ALA A 12 -21.52 -2.29 7.83
CA ALA A 12 -21.40 -0.83 7.93
C ALA A 12 -19.98 -0.37 8.30
N ALA A 13 -19.08 -1.29 8.67
CA ALA A 13 -17.79 -0.97 9.28
C ALA A 13 -16.94 0.01 8.45
N VAL A 14 -16.96 -0.09 7.12
CA VAL A 14 -16.17 0.81 6.25
C VAL A 14 -16.80 2.19 6.19
N ASP A 15 -18.12 2.29 6.07
CA ASP A 15 -18.80 3.59 6.00
C ASP A 15 -18.68 4.33 7.32
N GLU A 16 -18.86 3.64 8.46
CA GLU A 16 -18.67 4.21 9.79
C GLU A 16 -17.21 4.66 10.02
N MET A 17 -16.23 3.88 9.51
CA MET A 17 -14.82 4.25 9.57
C MET A 17 -14.56 5.53 8.77
N LEU A 18 -15.07 5.64 7.54
CA LEU A 18 -14.89 6.82 6.71
C LEU A 18 -15.54 8.06 7.32
N ASP A 19 -16.75 7.92 7.86
CA ASP A 19 -17.40 9.00 8.60
C ASP A 19 -16.53 9.46 9.78
N GLY A 20 -15.95 8.53 10.55
CA GLY A 20 -15.04 8.83 11.65
C GLY A 20 -13.76 9.55 11.20
N ILE A 21 -13.15 9.12 10.09
CA ILE A 21 -11.96 9.75 9.51
C ILE A 21 -12.29 11.18 9.06
N LEU A 22 -13.40 11.40 8.37
CA LEU A 22 -13.81 12.72 7.89
C LEU A 22 -14.15 13.67 9.03
N LEU A 23 -14.71 13.17 10.13
CA LEU A 23 -14.93 13.97 11.36
C LEU A 23 -13.61 14.36 12.03
N ALA A 24 -12.62 13.47 12.04
CA ALA A 24 -11.33 13.72 12.68
C ALA A 24 -10.39 14.60 11.82
N HIS A 25 -10.48 14.50 10.50
CA HIS A 25 -9.54 15.10 9.54
C HIS A 25 -10.25 15.97 8.48
N GLY A 26 -11.43 16.49 8.80
CA GLY A 26 -12.21 17.32 7.87
C GLY A 26 -11.57 18.67 7.50
N ASP A 27 -10.48 19.04 8.17
CA ASP A 27 -9.62 20.17 7.81
C ASP A 27 -8.74 19.88 6.56
N VAL A 28 -8.39 18.62 6.31
CA VAL A 28 -7.51 18.21 5.20
C VAL A 28 -8.18 17.24 4.20
N LEU A 29 -9.27 16.57 4.59
CA LEU A 29 -10.00 15.61 3.78
C LEU A 29 -11.46 15.99 3.58
N ARG A 30 -12.04 15.55 2.45
CA ARG A 30 -13.48 15.57 2.19
C ARG A 30 -13.90 14.36 1.39
N ALA A 31 -15.16 13.97 1.46
CA ALA A 31 -15.73 13.04 0.48
C ALA A 31 -16.11 13.79 -0.82
N SER A 32 -16.15 13.07 -1.93
CA SER A 32 -16.79 13.57 -3.16
C SER A 32 -18.30 13.75 -2.96
N GLY A 33 -18.88 14.70 -3.69
CA GLY A 33 -20.33 14.90 -3.71
C GLY A 33 -21.09 13.74 -4.38
N SER A 34 -20.44 12.98 -5.25
CA SER A 34 -21.02 11.85 -5.99
C SER A 34 -20.78 10.50 -5.32
N SER A 35 -19.77 10.37 -4.47
CA SER A 35 -19.45 9.10 -3.79
C SER A 35 -18.81 9.30 -2.43
N LYS A 36 -19.42 8.77 -1.37
CA LYS A 36 -18.82 8.73 -0.02
C LYS A 36 -17.55 7.89 0.07
N ARG A 37 -17.30 7.02 -0.90
CA ARG A 37 -16.14 6.12 -1.00
C ARG A 37 -14.99 6.72 -1.81
N ALA A 38 -15.14 7.94 -2.31
CA ALA A 38 -14.11 8.76 -2.93
C ALA A 38 -13.67 9.84 -1.94
N ILE A 39 -12.47 9.68 -1.38
CA ILE A 39 -11.91 10.61 -0.38
C ILE A 39 -10.87 11.49 -1.06
N ILE A 40 -11.02 12.79 -0.93
CA ILE A 40 -10.33 13.82 -1.70
C ILE A 40 -9.55 14.73 -0.75
N ALA A 41 -8.36 15.16 -1.14
CA ALA A 41 -7.66 16.23 -0.45
C ALA A 41 -8.46 17.53 -0.54
N ARG A 42 -8.63 18.24 0.58
CA ARG A 42 -9.50 19.41 0.65
C ARG A 42 -9.03 20.59 -0.20
N ASP A 43 -7.73 20.67 -0.48
CA ASP A 43 -7.09 21.70 -1.30
C ASP A 43 -7.08 21.39 -2.81
N GLY A 44 -7.69 20.28 -3.23
CA GLY A 44 -7.83 19.89 -4.63
C GLY A 44 -9.15 20.36 -5.28
N PRO A 45 -9.26 20.35 -6.63
CA PRO A 45 -8.17 20.12 -7.59
C PRO A 45 -7.20 21.29 -7.70
N ARG A 46 -5.93 21.03 -8.00
CA ARG A 46 -4.93 22.06 -8.25
C ARG A 46 -4.71 22.23 -9.76
N LYS A 47 -5.06 23.41 -10.30
CA LYS A 47 -4.99 23.68 -11.74
C LYS A 47 -3.59 23.47 -12.31
N GLY A 48 -3.51 22.68 -13.38
CA GLY A 48 -2.25 22.35 -14.07
C GLY A 48 -1.36 21.33 -13.36
N LYS A 49 -1.78 20.80 -12.20
CA LYS A 49 -1.12 19.69 -11.53
C LYS A 49 -1.71 18.36 -11.99
N VAL A 50 -0.87 17.36 -12.20
CA VAL A 50 -1.31 15.97 -12.39
C VAL A 50 -2.06 15.48 -11.16
N GLY A 51 -3.30 15.04 -11.34
CA GLY A 51 -4.08 14.42 -10.28
C GLY A 51 -3.54 13.01 -9.95
N LEU A 52 -3.39 12.69 -8.67
CA LEU A 52 -2.94 11.37 -8.24
C LEU A 52 -4.05 10.65 -7.49
N VAL A 53 -4.50 9.53 -8.01
CA VAL A 53 -5.53 8.70 -7.39
C VAL A 53 -4.96 7.35 -7.03
N ILE A 54 -5.13 6.97 -5.77
CA ILE A 54 -4.81 5.64 -5.25
C ILE A 54 -6.10 4.93 -4.83
N GLY A 55 -6.05 3.64 -4.58
CA GLY A 55 -7.22 2.96 -4.05
C GLY A 55 -7.06 1.46 -3.96
N GLY A 56 -8.08 0.85 -3.40
CA GLY A 56 -8.18 -0.58 -3.13
C GLY A 56 -9.13 -0.86 -1.97
N GLY A 57 -9.07 -2.06 -1.43
CA GLY A 57 -9.91 -2.49 -0.33
C GLY A 57 -9.58 -1.78 0.99
N SER A 58 -10.57 -1.61 1.85
CA SER A 58 -10.38 -1.26 3.26
C SER A 58 -9.74 -2.41 4.03
N GLY A 59 -9.27 -2.16 5.24
CA GLY A 59 -8.59 -3.15 6.09
C GLY A 59 -7.07 -3.04 6.02
N HIS A 60 -6.58 -2.05 5.30
CA HIS A 60 -5.16 -1.75 5.13
C HIS A 60 -4.75 -0.42 5.77
N GLU A 61 -5.63 0.20 6.56
CA GLU A 61 -5.42 1.52 7.16
C GLU A 61 -4.06 1.62 7.89
N PRO A 62 -3.40 2.77 7.75
CA PRO A 62 -3.82 4.05 7.19
C PRO A 62 -3.94 4.09 5.65
N THR A 63 -3.47 3.11 4.91
CA THR A 63 -3.63 3.04 3.48
C THR A 63 -5.12 2.76 3.15
N PHE A 64 -5.77 3.44 2.25
CA PHE A 64 -5.31 4.43 1.28
C PHE A 64 -5.60 5.86 1.76
N VAL A 65 -6.63 6.06 2.61
CA VAL A 65 -7.12 7.38 3.02
C VAL A 65 -6.05 8.21 3.72
N GLY A 66 -5.23 7.61 4.59
CA GLY A 66 -4.15 8.28 5.29
C GLY A 66 -2.98 8.71 4.39
N PHE A 67 -3.02 8.38 3.10
CA PHE A 67 -2.05 8.81 2.11
C PHE A 67 -2.60 9.88 1.15
N VAL A 68 -3.77 10.42 1.45
CA VAL A 68 -4.34 11.57 0.74
C VAL A 68 -3.85 12.86 1.37
N GLY A 69 -3.11 13.66 0.61
CA GLY A 69 -2.57 14.93 1.06
C GLY A 69 -1.32 15.36 0.31
N LYS A 70 -0.80 16.52 0.68
CA LYS A 70 0.35 17.15 0.01
C LYS A 70 1.57 16.23 -0.06
N GLY A 71 2.15 16.10 -1.24
CA GLY A 71 3.34 15.26 -1.49
C GLY A 71 3.05 13.75 -1.52
N LEU A 72 1.77 13.37 -1.55
CA LEU A 72 1.26 12.01 -1.70
C LEU A 72 0.12 11.99 -2.73
N ALA A 73 -0.99 11.27 -2.48
CA ALA A 73 -2.13 11.24 -3.39
C ALA A 73 -3.06 12.44 -3.20
N ASP A 74 -3.80 12.80 -4.26
CA ASP A 74 -4.85 13.82 -4.21
C ASP A 74 -6.22 13.22 -3.86
N ALA A 75 -6.42 11.93 -4.16
CA ALA A 75 -7.63 11.20 -3.79
C ALA A 75 -7.40 9.70 -3.59
N ALA A 76 -8.34 9.07 -2.89
CA ALA A 76 -8.38 7.62 -2.68
C ALA A 76 -9.79 7.06 -2.93
N ALA A 77 -9.89 6.03 -3.78
CA ALA A 77 -11.09 5.23 -3.99
C ALA A 77 -11.12 4.03 -3.04
N ILE A 78 -12.16 3.91 -2.21
CA ILE A 78 -12.20 3.01 -1.07
C ILE A 78 -13.20 1.87 -1.28
N GLY A 79 -12.68 0.65 -1.34
CA GLY A 79 -13.47 -0.58 -1.43
C GLY A 79 -13.96 -1.11 -0.09
N ASN A 80 -14.70 -2.20 -0.14
CA ASN A 80 -15.03 -2.97 1.06
C ASN A 80 -13.78 -3.65 1.62
N VAL A 81 -13.92 -4.27 2.80
CA VAL A 81 -12.76 -4.92 3.45
C VAL A 81 -12.19 -6.00 2.55
N PHE A 82 -10.92 -5.86 2.17
CA PHE A 82 -10.16 -6.75 1.28
C PHE A 82 -10.82 -6.97 -0.09
N ALA A 83 -11.56 -5.98 -0.57
CA ALA A 83 -12.22 -6.03 -1.86
C ALA A 83 -12.05 -4.71 -2.61
N SER A 84 -11.76 -4.78 -3.90
CA SER A 84 -11.61 -3.62 -4.78
C SER A 84 -12.84 -2.71 -4.71
N PRO A 85 -12.66 -1.37 -4.76
CA PRO A 85 -13.79 -0.46 -4.99
C PRO A 85 -14.42 -0.75 -6.37
N PRO A 86 -15.74 -0.57 -6.53
CA PRO A 86 -16.33 -0.53 -7.86
C PRO A 86 -15.81 0.68 -8.66
N PRO A 87 -16.08 0.77 -9.98
CA PRO A 87 -15.55 1.87 -10.81
C PRO A 87 -16.00 3.27 -10.38
N ASP A 88 -17.23 3.42 -9.88
CA ASP A 88 -17.81 4.73 -9.58
C ASP A 88 -17.00 5.58 -8.57
N PRO A 89 -16.53 5.07 -7.42
CA PRO A 89 -15.62 5.81 -6.54
C PRO A 89 -14.31 6.23 -7.20
N ALA A 90 -13.75 5.39 -8.08
CA ALA A 90 -12.51 5.72 -8.78
C ALA A 90 -12.73 6.84 -9.82
N LEU A 91 -13.82 6.77 -10.58
CA LEU A 91 -14.24 7.83 -11.49
C LEU A 91 -14.50 9.15 -10.73
N ALA A 92 -15.24 9.08 -9.61
CA ALA A 92 -15.49 10.25 -8.78
C ALA A 92 -14.17 10.90 -8.29
N CYS A 93 -13.17 10.09 -7.94
CA CYS A 93 -11.83 10.61 -7.62
C CYS A 93 -11.20 11.34 -8.81
N VAL A 94 -11.25 10.77 -10.02
CA VAL A 94 -10.71 11.38 -11.25
C VAL A 94 -11.35 12.74 -11.50
N GLN A 95 -12.67 12.82 -11.50
CA GLN A 95 -13.43 14.04 -11.73
C GLN A 95 -13.10 15.16 -10.73
N GLU A 96 -12.84 14.79 -9.47
CA GLU A 96 -12.55 15.71 -8.38
C GLU A 96 -11.09 16.22 -8.34
N VAL A 97 -10.15 15.48 -8.95
CA VAL A 97 -8.72 15.82 -8.91
C VAL A 97 -8.17 16.30 -10.24
N ASP A 98 -8.94 16.17 -11.34
CA ASP A 98 -8.48 16.66 -12.65
C ASP A 98 -8.31 18.19 -12.64
N GLY A 99 -7.08 18.62 -12.79
CA GLY A 99 -6.68 20.02 -12.92
C GLY A 99 -6.36 20.40 -14.37
N GLY A 100 -6.69 19.56 -15.35
CA GLY A 100 -6.40 19.76 -16.78
C GLY A 100 -5.00 19.29 -17.19
N ALA A 101 -4.28 18.54 -16.32
CA ALA A 101 -2.97 17.96 -16.62
C ALA A 101 -3.01 16.42 -16.69
N GLY A 102 -4.20 15.84 -16.64
CA GLY A 102 -4.45 14.42 -16.58
C GLY A 102 -4.29 13.82 -15.18
N VAL A 103 -4.61 12.54 -15.06
CA VAL A 103 -4.65 11.80 -13.80
C VAL A 103 -3.79 10.55 -13.89
N LEU A 104 -3.07 10.23 -12.82
CA LEU A 104 -2.33 8.98 -12.66
C LEU A 104 -2.99 8.10 -11.58
N PHE A 105 -3.46 6.92 -11.97
CA PHE A 105 -3.85 5.85 -11.06
C PHE A 105 -2.62 5.08 -10.57
N MET A 106 -2.55 4.81 -9.26
CA MET A 106 -1.54 3.96 -8.64
C MET A 106 -2.19 3.05 -7.60
N TYR A 107 -2.10 1.74 -7.80
CA TYR A 107 -2.68 0.75 -6.88
C TYR A 107 -1.94 -0.59 -7.01
N GLY A 108 -2.17 -1.50 -6.03
CA GLY A 108 -1.58 -2.83 -6.02
C GLY A 108 -2.08 -3.68 -7.20
N ASN A 109 -1.21 -4.50 -7.76
CA ASN A 109 -1.54 -5.39 -8.87
C ASN A 109 -2.43 -6.56 -8.39
N TYR A 110 -3.71 -6.31 -8.23
CA TYR A 110 -4.74 -7.28 -7.91
C TYR A 110 -5.83 -7.26 -8.99
N ALA A 111 -6.29 -8.43 -9.42
CA ALA A 111 -7.19 -8.56 -10.58
C ALA A 111 -8.49 -7.74 -10.45
N GLY A 112 -9.06 -7.66 -9.25
CA GLY A 112 -10.27 -6.85 -9.00
C GLY A 112 -10.00 -5.36 -9.14
N ASP A 113 -8.87 -4.88 -8.61
CA ASP A 113 -8.49 -3.47 -8.75
C ASP A 113 -8.20 -3.13 -10.21
N VAL A 114 -7.42 -3.95 -10.92
CA VAL A 114 -7.13 -3.75 -12.35
C VAL A 114 -8.42 -3.61 -13.14
N MET A 115 -9.35 -4.55 -13.01
CA MET A 115 -10.61 -4.52 -13.74
C MET A 115 -11.43 -3.27 -13.45
N ASN A 116 -11.58 -2.88 -12.19
CA ASN A 116 -12.45 -1.77 -11.79
C ASN A 116 -11.84 -0.41 -12.11
N PHE A 117 -10.52 -0.24 -11.92
CA PHE A 117 -9.83 1.01 -12.25
C PHE A 117 -9.68 1.20 -13.77
N ASP A 118 -9.47 0.12 -14.54
CA ASP A 118 -9.47 0.20 -16.01
C ASP A 118 -10.84 0.66 -16.52
N MET A 119 -11.94 0.11 -15.98
CA MET A 119 -13.29 0.56 -16.31
C MET A 119 -13.49 2.05 -15.95
N ALA A 120 -13.02 2.49 -14.80
CA ALA A 120 -13.09 3.91 -14.41
C ALA A 120 -12.26 4.81 -15.34
N ALA A 121 -11.11 4.34 -15.81
CA ALA A 121 -10.28 5.06 -16.79
C ALA A 121 -10.99 5.19 -18.14
N GLU A 122 -11.66 4.12 -18.62
CA GLU A 122 -12.48 4.15 -19.83
C GLU A 122 -13.64 5.15 -19.68
N MET A 123 -14.31 5.18 -18.53
CA MET A 123 -15.38 6.13 -18.25
C MET A 123 -14.88 7.57 -18.23
N ALA A 124 -13.70 7.82 -17.62
CA ALA A 124 -13.06 9.14 -17.60
C ALA A 124 -12.66 9.61 -19.02
N ALA A 125 -12.21 8.71 -19.88
CA ALA A 125 -11.90 9.02 -21.28
C ALA A 125 -13.12 9.49 -22.08
N MET A 126 -14.33 9.03 -21.73
CA MET A 126 -15.57 9.54 -22.33
C MET A 126 -15.91 10.97 -21.88
N GLU A 127 -15.26 11.46 -20.84
CA GLU A 127 -15.35 12.83 -20.32
C GLU A 127 -14.13 13.69 -20.72
N ASP A 128 -13.34 13.22 -21.70
CA ASP A 128 -12.11 13.87 -22.19
C ASP A 128 -11.01 14.04 -21.13
N ILE A 129 -11.00 13.21 -20.07
CA ILE A 129 -9.96 13.20 -19.03
C ILE A 129 -8.94 12.09 -19.32
N GLU A 130 -7.66 12.48 -19.54
CA GLU A 130 -6.58 11.51 -19.73
C GLU A 130 -6.23 10.84 -18.40
N VAL A 131 -6.37 9.52 -18.35
CA VAL A 131 -5.98 8.69 -17.19
C VAL A 131 -4.91 7.70 -17.61
N ARG A 132 -3.84 7.59 -16.81
CA ARG A 132 -2.81 6.55 -16.94
C ARG A 132 -2.72 5.73 -15.68
N THR A 133 -2.15 4.52 -15.77
CA THR A 133 -2.06 3.57 -14.66
C THR A 133 -0.63 3.09 -14.43
N VAL A 134 -0.22 3.06 -13.18
CA VAL A 134 0.97 2.36 -12.71
C VAL A 134 0.56 1.33 -11.66
N LEU A 135 0.63 0.05 -12.03
CA LEU A 135 0.48 -1.07 -11.11
C LEU A 135 1.74 -1.20 -10.26
N THR A 136 1.57 -1.35 -8.96
CA THR A 136 2.68 -1.58 -8.03
C THR A 136 2.91 -3.08 -7.84
N THR A 137 4.18 -3.50 -7.84
CA THR A 137 4.61 -4.90 -7.94
C THR A 137 5.83 -5.19 -7.07
N ASP A 138 5.86 -4.62 -5.87
CA ASP A 138 7.02 -4.63 -4.98
C ASP A 138 7.23 -5.95 -4.20
N ASP A 139 6.22 -6.85 -4.12
CA ASP A 139 6.30 -8.09 -3.34
C ASP A 139 7.15 -9.16 -4.02
N VAL A 140 8.40 -9.31 -3.56
CA VAL A 140 9.36 -10.27 -4.13
C VAL A 140 8.99 -11.73 -3.89
N ALA A 141 8.08 -12.01 -2.95
CA ALA A 141 7.63 -13.36 -2.65
C ALA A 141 6.55 -13.88 -3.61
N SER A 142 5.84 -12.99 -4.31
CA SER A 142 4.62 -13.34 -5.01
C SER A 142 4.83 -13.85 -6.44
N ALA A 143 5.97 -13.58 -7.06
CA ALA A 143 6.37 -14.17 -8.35
C ALA A 143 7.89 -14.04 -8.56
N PRO A 144 8.50 -14.91 -9.42
CA PRO A 144 9.93 -14.90 -9.66
C PRO A 144 10.41 -13.63 -10.38
N PRO A 145 11.74 -13.36 -10.38
CA PRO A 145 12.31 -12.12 -10.93
C PRO A 145 12.02 -11.84 -12.40
N ASP A 146 11.83 -12.86 -13.20
CA ASP A 146 11.47 -12.79 -14.62
C ASP A 146 9.98 -12.53 -14.88
N GLN A 147 9.15 -12.50 -13.81
CA GLN A 147 7.70 -12.25 -13.85
C GLN A 147 7.31 -11.13 -12.86
N LYS A 148 8.12 -10.09 -12.75
CA LYS A 148 7.86 -8.95 -11.83
C LYS A 148 6.53 -8.27 -12.08
N ASP A 149 6.07 -8.24 -13.32
CA ASP A 149 4.78 -7.71 -13.74
C ASP A 149 3.57 -8.45 -13.12
N LYS A 150 3.76 -9.68 -12.65
CA LYS A 150 2.72 -10.49 -11.99
C LYS A 150 2.73 -10.37 -10.47
N ARG A 151 3.69 -9.65 -9.90
CA ARG A 151 3.82 -9.49 -8.46
C ARG A 151 2.69 -8.64 -7.88
N ARG A 152 2.40 -8.89 -6.61
CA ARG A 152 1.47 -8.08 -5.81
C ARG A 152 2.12 -6.75 -5.42
N GLY A 153 1.30 -5.72 -5.23
CA GLY A 153 1.68 -4.48 -4.56
C GLY A 153 1.34 -4.55 -3.08
N VAL A 154 2.32 -4.29 -2.22
CA VAL A 154 2.18 -4.36 -0.76
C VAL A 154 2.78 -3.11 -0.09
N ALA A 155 3.42 -3.19 1.06
CA ALA A 155 3.84 -2.03 1.85
C ALA A 155 4.82 -1.08 1.13
N GLY A 156 5.58 -1.54 0.12
CA GLY A 156 6.45 -0.70 -0.70
C GLY A 156 5.73 0.36 -1.52
N ASN A 157 4.42 0.22 -1.71
CA ASN A 157 3.56 1.24 -2.32
C ASN A 157 3.74 2.61 -1.67
N PHE A 158 4.04 2.66 -0.37
CA PHE A 158 4.35 3.90 0.34
C PHE A 158 5.44 4.72 -0.36
N PHE A 159 6.53 4.08 -0.80
CA PHE A 159 7.62 4.76 -1.49
C PHE A 159 7.22 5.22 -2.90
N ILE A 160 6.45 4.39 -3.60
CA ILE A 160 6.01 4.66 -4.97
C ILE A 160 5.06 5.85 -4.98
N PHE A 161 4.06 5.85 -4.10
CA PHE A 161 3.10 6.96 -3.94
C PHE A 161 3.81 8.25 -3.53
N LYS A 162 4.77 8.16 -2.60
CA LYS A 162 5.54 9.32 -2.15
C LYS A 162 6.42 9.91 -3.26
N ALA A 163 7.06 9.09 -4.07
CA ALA A 163 7.87 9.55 -5.19
C ALA A 163 7.02 10.25 -6.26
N ALA A 164 5.91 9.63 -6.65
CA ALA A 164 4.98 10.21 -7.62
C ALA A 164 4.31 11.48 -7.08
N GLY A 165 3.92 11.50 -5.79
CA GLY A 165 3.34 12.67 -5.13
C GLY A 165 4.26 13.87 -5.13
N ALA A 166 5.54 13.64 -4.81
CA ALA A 166 6.55 14.70 -4.87
C ALA A 166 6.75 15.22 -6.31
N ALA A 167 6.83 14.32 -7.30
CA ALA A 167 6.99 14.70 -8.71
C ALA A 167 5.81 15.54 -9.22
N ALA A 168 4.57 15.16 -8.86
CA ALA A 168 3.38 15.91 -9.23
C ALA A 168 3.33 17.29 -8.53
N ASP A 169 3.74 17.37 -7.26
CA ASP A 169 3.80 18.63 -6.51
C ASP A 169 4.87 19.60 -7.04
N GLU A 170 5.96 19.07 -7.62
CA GLU A 170 6.99 19.84 -8.34
C GLU A 170 6.51 20.32 -9.73
N GLY A 171 5.28 20.02 -10.13
CA GLY A 171 4.70 20.48 -11.40
C GLY A 171 5.19 19.70 -12.63
N MET A 172 5.65 18.47 -12.45
CA MET A 172 6.03 17.59 -13.56
C MET A 172 4.83 17.20 -14.41
N THR A 173 5.04 16.97 -15.71
CA THR A 173 3.99 16.50 -16.63
C THR A 173 3.57 15.08 -16.33
N LEU A 174 2.40 14.66 -16.84
CA LEU A 174 1.88 13.29 -16.66
C LEU A 174 2.90 12.23 -17.08
N ASP A 175 3.59 12.42 -18.24
CA ASP A 175 4.68 11.55 -18.70
C ASP A 175 5.84 11.45 -17.68
N GLN A 176 6.17 12.57 -17.04
CA GLN A 176 7.27 12.61 -16.08
C GLN A 176 6.88 11.95 -14.77
N VAL A 177 5.68 12.23 -14.25
CA VAL A 177 5.16 11.61 -13.01
C VAL A 177 5.02 10.12 -13.19
N GLU A 178 4.47 9.65 -14.32
CA GLU A 178 4.38 8.22 -14.65
C GLU A 178 5.77 7.56 -14.68
N ARG A 179 6.76 8.18 -15.34
CA ARG A 179 8.14 7.65 -15.33
C ARG A 179 8.73 7.56 -13.94
N VAL A 180 8.51 8.55 -13.08
CA VAL A 180 8.97 8.53 -11.68
C VAL A 180 8.30 7.38 -10.91
N ALA A 181 6.98 7.22 -11.04
CA ALA A 181 6.24 6.14 -10.39
C ALA A 181 6.72 4.75 -10.85
N ARG A 182 6.87 4.55 -12.17
CA ARG A 182 7.39 3.28 -12.72
C ARG A 182 8.83 3.01 -12.28
N HIS A 183 9.69 4.04 -12.25
CA HIS A 183 11.06 3.89 -11.77
C HIS A 183 11.10 3.52 -10.28
N ALA A 184 10.29 4.19 -9.44
CA ALA A 184 10.17 3.87 -8.03
C ALA A 184 9.68 2.42 -7.83
N ASN A 185 8.66 1.98 -8.60
CA ASN A 185 8.17 0.60 -8.55
C ASN A 185 9.26 -0.43 -8.90
N MET A 186 10.03 -0.19 -9.94
CA MET A 186 11.13 -1.10 -10.32
C MET A 186 12.23 -1.20 -9.25
N ARG A 187 12.41 -0.16 -8.44
CA ARG A 187 13.45 -0.05 -7.41
C ARG A 187 12.97 -0.42 -6.01
N THR A 188 11.68 -0.71 -5.84
CA THR A 188 11.11 -1.09 -4.56
C THR A 188 10.98 -2.61 -4.47
N CYS A 189 11.48 -3.18 -3.38
CA CYS A 189 11.39 -4.61 -3.07
C CYS A 189 10.85 -4.75 -1.64
N THR A 190 9.82 -5.56 -1.48
CA THR A 190 9.17 -5.81 -0.19
C THR A 190 9.09 -7.30 0.08
N MET A 191 9.24 -7.67 1.34
CA MET A 191 9.06 -9.03 1.84
C MET A 191 8.29 -8.98 3.15
N GLY A 192 7.31 -9.87 3.34
CA GLY A 192 6.48 -9.94 4.53
C GLY A 192 6.62 -11.24 5.31
N VAL A 193 6.25 -11.21 6.59
CA VAL A 193 6.07 -12.37 7.45
C VAL A 193 4.72 -12.26 8.17
N ALA A 194 3.99 -13.35 8.29
CA ALA A 194 2.77 -13.46 9.08
C ALA A 194 3.00 -14.33 10.32
N LEU A 195 2.50 -13.87 11.47
CA LEU A 195 2.59 -14.53 12.77
C LEU A 195 1.20 -14.94 13.31
N SER A 196 0.14 -14.43 12.73
CA SER A 196 -1.24 -14.81 13.05
C SER A 196 -2.17 -14.48 11.89
N PRO A 197 -3.32 -15.15 11.78
CA PRO A 197 -4.33 -14.78 10.79
C PRO A 197 -5.03 -13.46 11.14
N CYS A 198 -5.71 -12.86 10.17
CA CYS A 198 -6.65 -11.79 10.39
C CYS A 198 -8.10 -12.26 10.27
N SER A 199 -9.06 -11.44 10.66
CA SER A 199 -10.47 -11.79 10.54
C SER A 199 -11.29 -10.66 9.91
N LEU A 200 -12.24 -11.02 9.03
CA LEU A 200 -13.16 -10.09 8.42
C LEU A 200 -14.21 -9.59 9.44
N PRO A 201 -14.65 -8.34 9.39
CA PRO A 201 -15.65 -7.82 10.30
C PRO A 201 -17.03 -8.46 10.11
N GLN A 202 -17.39 -8.82 8.86
CA GLN A 202 -18.66 -9.43 8.51
C GLN A 202 -18.81 -10.82 9.12
N THR A 203 -17.79 -11.66 9.00
CA THR A 203 -17.84 -13.06 9.43
C THR A 203 -17.29 -13.26 10.83
N ARG A 204 -16.38 -12.40 11.29
CA ARG A 204 -15.57 -12.54 12.51
C ARG A 204 -14.82 -13.86 12.59
N ARG A 205 -14.52 -14.47 11.43
CA ARG A 205 -13.74 -15.71 11.30
C ARG A 205 -12.35 -15.40 10.79
N TRP A 206 -11.39 -16.24 11.17
CA TRP A 206 -10.04 -16.18 10.62
C TRP A 206 -10.07 -16.45 9.13
N ASN A 207 -9.25 -15.74 8.36
CA ASN A 207 -9.18 -15.86 6.90
C ASN A 207 -8.24 -16.98 6.44
N PHE A 208 -7.34 -17.43 7.30
CA PHE A 208 -6.48 -18.60 7.11
C PHE A 208 -6.15 -19.22 8.47
N ASP A 209 -5.50 -20.40 8.45
CA ASP A 209 -5.03 -21.08 9.65
C ASP A 209 -3.50 -21.01 9.72
N LEU A 210 -2.99 -20.71 10.92
CA LEU A 210 -1.57 -20.76 11.27
C LEU A 210 -1.47 -21.43 12.65
N GLY A 211 -0.62 -22.45 12.78
CA GLY A 211 -0.44 -23.20 14.01
C GLY A 211 0.18 -22.36 15.13
N GLU A 212 -0.05 -22.79 16.37
CA GLU A 212 0.62 -22.18 17.52
C GLU A 212 2.14 -22.35 17.40
N GLY A 213 2.88 -21.25 17.51
CA GLY A 213 4.34 -21.24 17.33
C GLY A 213 4.81 -21.38 15.88
N GLU A 214 3.93 -21.22 14.90
CA GLU A 214 4.28 -21.14 13.47
C GLU A 214 4.34 -19.72 12.97
N MET A 215 5.05 -19.53 11.87
CA MET A 215 5.07 -18.32 11.06
C MET A 215 5.04 -18.67 9.58
N GLU A 216 4.69 -17.72 8.74
CA GLU A 216 4.74 -17.88 7.28
C GLU A 216 5.44 -16.68 6.62
N ILE A 217 6.53 -16.95 5.89
CA ILE A 217 7.30 -15.96 5.15
C ILE A 217 6.69 -15.75 3.77
N GLY A 218 6.60 -14.49 3.33
CA GLY A 218 6.10 -14.12 2.00
C GLY A 218 4.59 -14.14 1.86
N MET A 219 3.84 -14.23 2.96
CA MET A 219 2.38 -14.16 2.91
C MET A 219 1.90 -12.80 2.41
N GLY A 220 0.86 -12.80 1.58
CA GLY A 220 0.19 -11.61 1.10
C GLY A 220 -0.71 -10.95 2.14
N ILE A 221 -1.10 -9.71 1.86
CA ILE A 221 -1.85 -8.86 2.79
C ILE A 221 -3.32 -9.27 2.97
N HIS A 222 -3.84 -10.13 2.11
CA HIS A 222 -5.20 -10.71 2.27
C HIS A 222 -5.17 -12.15 2.79
N GLY A 223 -3.96 -12.69 3.10
CA GLY A 223 -3.75 -14.07 3.51
C GLY A 223 -3.46 -15.00 2.33
N GLU A 224 -3.01 -14.46 1.20
CA GLU A 224 -2.51 -15.28 0.09
C GLU A 224 -1.28 -16.06 0.55
N PRO A 225 -1.17 -17.36 0.17
CA PRO A 225 -0.09 -18.22 0.63
C PRO A 225 1.29 -17.61 0.43
N GLY A 226 2.14 -17.74 1.45
CA GLY A 226 3.54 -17.39 1.39
C GLY A 226 4.39 -18.43 0.69
N ILE A 227 5.69 -18.33 0.86
CA ILE A 227 6.68 -19.21 0.22
C ILE A 227 7.25 -20.26 1.18
N GLU A 228 7.16 -20.00 2.50
CA GLU A 228 7.67 -20.90 3.52
C GLU A 228 6.85 -20.78 4.82
N ARG A 229 6.32 -21.90 5.30
CA ARG A 229 5.68 -22.03 6.61
C ARG A 229 6.54 -22.92 7.49
N GLY A 230 6.74 -22.53 8.74
CA GLY A 230 7.52 -23.29 9.69
C GLY A 230 7.50 -22.73 11.10
N PRO A 231 8.34 -23.24 12.01
CA PRO A 231 8.42 -22.77 13.39
C PRO A 231 8.78 -21.29 13.48
N LEU A 232 8.24 -20.60 14.49
CA LEU A 232 8.58 -19.21 14.79
C LEU A 232 10.09 -19.07 15.03
N LYS A 233 10.74 -18.21 14.27
CA LYS A 233 12.17 -17.88 14.38
C LYS A 233 12.36 -16.63 15.25
N SER A 234 13.61 -16.36 15.67
CA SER A 234 13.94 -15.09 16.33
C SER A 234 13.78 -13.91 15.37
N ALA A 235 13.57 -12.70 15.89
CA ALA A 235 13.45 -11.49 15.09
C ALA A 235 14.67 -11.29 14.16
N ASP A 236 15.87 -11.58 14.64
CA ASP A 236 17.09 -11.45 13.84
C ASP A 236 17.12 -12.46 12.68
N ALA A 237 16.70 -13.71 12.91
CA ALA A 237 16.65 -14.73 11.87
C ALA A 237 15.56 -14.42 10.82
N ILE A 238 14.39 -13.93 11.25
CA ILE A 238 13.32 -13.48 10.35
C ILE A 238 13.83 -12.34 9.45
N VAL A 239 14.44 -11.32 10.04
CA VAL A 239 15.00 -10.19 9.29
C VAL A 239 16.08 -10.64 8.31
N ASP A 240 16.97 -11.54 8.75
CA ASP A 240 18.04 -12.03 7.88
C ASP A 240 17.49 -12.72 6.65
N GLU A 241 16.51 -13.59 6.81
CA GLU A 241 15.89 -14.30 5.70
C GLU A 241 15.15 -13.36 4.73
N MET A 242 14.35 -12.43 5.26
CA MET A 242 13.64 -11.45 4.44
C MET A 242 14.62 -10.56 3.66
N MET A 243 15.67 -10.10 4.32
CA MET A 243 16.68 -9.23 3.72
C MET A 243 17.54 -9.96 2.66
N ASP A 244 17.84 -11.26 2.83
CA ASP A 244 18.55 -12.05 1.82
C ASP A 244 17.78 -12.07 0.50
N ARG A 245 16.47 -12.29 0.57
CA ARG A 245 15.60 -12.31 -0.60
C ARG A 245 15.47 -10.92 -1.25
N ILE A 246 15.32 -9.87 -0.44
CA ILE A 246 15.28 -8.49 -0.92
C ILE A 246 16.61 -8.12 -1.62
N PHE A 247 17.75 -8.44 -1.00
CA PHE A 247 19.07 -8.14 -1.56
C PHE A 247 19.38 -8.92 -2.84
N ALA A 248 18.89 -10.15 -2.96
CA ALA A 248 19.08 -10.95 -4.17
C ALA A 248 18.44 -10.30 -5.42
N GLU A 249 17.43 -9.45 -5.22
CA GLU A 249 16.69 -8.82 -6.30
C GLU A 249 16.91 -7.31 -6.43
N MET A 250 17.41 -6.69 -5.37
CA MET A 250 17.61 -5.27 -5.33
C MET A 250 18.76 -4.84 -6.25
N GLN A 251 18.42 -3.99 -7.23
CA GLN A 251 19.40 -3.40 -8.14
C GLN A 251 20.05 -2.17 -7.49
N ALA A 252 20.94 -2.39 -6.51
CA ALA A 252 21.67 -1.32 -5.88
C ALA A 252 23.17 -1.62 -5.86
N GLY A 253 23.97 -0.60 -6.17
CA GLY A 253 25.41 -0.67 -6.28
C GLY A 253 26.15 0.16 -5.22
N ARG A 254 27.48 0.16 -5.31
CA ARG A 254 28.33 0.95 -4.43
C ARG A 254 28.04 2.45 -4.58
N GLY A 255 27.77 3.11 -3.45
CA GLY A 255 27.47 4.55 -3.40
C GLY A 255 25.97 4.88 -3.47
N ASP A 256 25.12 3.90 -3.74
CA ASP A 256 23.68 4.11 -3.74
C ASP A 256 23.16 4.33 -2.30
N ARG A 257 22.10 5.15 -2.22
CA ARG A 257 21.34 5.37 -0.98
C ARG A 257 20.01 4.65 -1.05
N VAL A 258 19.64 4.03 0.07
CA VAL A 258 18.39 3.27 0.17
C VAL A 258 17.47 3.87 1.25
N ALA A 259 16.18 3.85 0.98
CA ALA A 259 15.14 4.11 1.94
C ALA A 259 14.65 2.77 2.53
N VAL A 260 14.40 2.71 3.83
CA VAL A 260 13.98 1.50 4.53
C VAL A 260 12.64 1.73 5.21
N LEU A 261 11.71 0.80 5.05
CA LEU A 261 10.45 0.75 5.78
C LEU A 261 10.37 -0.58 6.55
N VAL A 262 10.25 -0.49 7.87
CA VAL A 262 9.88 -1.62 8.74
C VAL A 262 8.44 -1.38 9.18
N ASN A 263 7.52 -2.11 8.57
CA ASN A 263 6.09 -1.86 8.70
C ASN A 263 5.39 -2.95 9.51
N GLY A 264 4.51 -2.55 10.41
CA GLY A 264 3.62 -3.48 11.13
C GLY A 264 2.34 -3.74 10.34
N LEU A 265 1.87 -4.99 10.36
CA LEU A 265 0.63 -5.38 9.66
C LEU A 265 -0.66 -5.16 10.50
N GLY A 266 -0.56 -4.44 11.61
CA GLY A 266 -1.69 -4.02 12.43
C GLY A 266 -1.68 -4.56 13.86
N ALA A 267 -1.21 -5.78 14.10
CA ALA A 267 -1.13 -6.37 15.44
C ALA A 267 0.29 -6.44 16.03
N THR A 268 1.33 -6.06 15.26
CA THR A 268 2.71 -6.05 15.74
C THR A 268 3.02 -4.73 16.45
N PRO A 269 3.38 -4.76 17.74
CA PRO A 269 3.71 -3.56 18.51
C PRO A 269 4.94 -2.83 17.98
N LEU A 270 4.95 -1.51 18.17
CA LEU A 270 6.07 -0.67 17.73
C LEU A 270 7.43 -1.12 18.32
N MET A 271 7.44 -1.65 19.54
CA MET A 271 8.64 -2.20 20.17
C MET A 271 9.26 -3.32 19.32
N GLU A 272 8.45 -4.24 18.81
CA GLU A 272 8.92 -5.37 17.99
C GLU A 272 9.44 -4.88 16.64
N LEU A 273 8.78 -3.88 16.02
CA LEU A 273 9.26 -3.26 14.80
C LEU A 273 10.63 -2.60 14.99
N TYR A 274 10.90 -1.98 16.14
CA TYR A 274 12.23 -1.43 16.42
C TYR A 274 13.27 -2.51 16.73
N ILE A 275 12.90 -3.65 17.30
CA ILE A 275 13.79 -4.82 17.43
C ILE A 275 14.19 -5.31 16.04
N MET A 276 13.24 -5.45 15.10
CA MET A 276 13.54 -5.80 13.71
C MET A 276 14.42 -4.73 13.04
N ASN A 277 14.08 -3.45 13.21
CA ASN A 277 14.86 -2.36 12.62
C ASN A 277 16.32 -2.36 13.10
N ARG A 278 16.59 -2.66 14.37
CA ARG A 278 17.94 -2.84 14.90
C ARG A 278 18.74 -3.84 14.03
N ARG A 279 18.16 -5.00 13.70
CA ARG A 279 18.81 -6.00 12.85
C ARG A 279 18.95 -5.53 11.40
N VAL A 280 17.92 -4.91 10.84
CA VAL A 280 17.96 -4.32 9.50
C VAL A 280 19.09 -3.32 9.35
N GLN A 281 19.35 -2.48 10.37
CA GLN A 281 20.42 -1.50 10.34
C GLN A 281 21.83 -2.11 10.59
N ALA A 282 21.91 -3.12 11.46
CA ALA A 282 23.17 -3.78 11.79
C ALA A 282 23.67 -4.73 10.69
N ARG A 283 22.78 -5.19 9.81
CA ARG A 283 23.15 -6.15 8.78
C ARG A 283 24.04 -5.54 7.70
N PRO A 284 25.15 -6.20 7.33
CA PRO A 284 25.99 -5.76 6.22
C PRO A 284 25.17 -5.65 4.91
N ARG A 285 25.25 -4.52 4.26
CA ARG A 285 24.43 -4.18 3.07
C ARG A 285 25.21 -4.27 1.77
N GLY A 286 26.32 -4.97 1.75
CA GLY A 286 27.30 -4.92 0.68
C GLY A 286 28.17 -3.63 0.74
N PRO A 287 29.28 -3.59 0.04
CA PRO A 287 30.24 -2.49 0.13
C PRO A 287 29.64 -1.20 -0.44
N GLY A 288 29.46 -0.19 0.41
CA GLY A 288 29.16 1.18 0.02
C GLY A 288 27.69 1.56 -0.12
N LEU A 289 26.73 0.72 0.30
CA LEU A 289 25.33 1.11 0.43
C LEU A 289 25.08 1.89 1.72
N ALA A 290 24.44 3.07 1.61
CA ALA A 290 24.09 3.89 2.77
C ALA A 290 22.57 3.99 2.93
N THR A 291 22.08 3.99 4.18
CA THR A 291 20.67 4.31 4.43
C THR A 291 20.47 5.82 4.30
N HIS A 292 19.54 6.23 3.43
CA HIS A 292 19.10 7.61 3.30
C HIS A 292 18.12 7.99 4.41
N ALA A 293 17.10 7.13 4.59
CA ALA A 293 16.06 7.33 5.60
C ALA A 293 15.48 5.98 6.02
N THR A 294 14.92 5.93 7.24
CA THR A 294 14.25 4.77 7.77
C THR A 294 12.91 5.17 8.37
N TRP A 295 11.86 4.42 8.02
CA TRP A 295 10.55 4.51 8.64
C TRP A 295 10.26 3.22 9.39
N GLY A 296 9.81 3.34 10.64
CA GLY A 296 9.36 2.23 11.47
C GLY A 296 7.98 2.55 12.02
N GLY A 297 6.97 1.73 11.74
CA GLY A 297 5.60 2.00 12.18
C GLY A 297 4.57 1.21 11.41
N THR A 298 3.34 1.69 11.44
CA THR A 298 2.20 1.09 10.76
C THR A 298 1.77 2.01 9.62
N TYR A 299 2.11 1.63 8.40
CA TYR A 299 1.83 2.39 7.17
C TYR A 299 0.90 1.61 6.23
N TRP A 300 0.99 0.28 6.25
CA TRP A 300 0.14 -0.61 5.48
C TRP A 300 -0.22 -1.82 6.33
N THR A 301 -1.50 -2.04 6.58
CA THR A 301 -1.93 -3.15 7.45
C THR A 301 -2.64 -4.26 6.66
N ALA A 302 -2.82 -5.38 7.32
CA ALA A 302 -3.72 -6.46 6.93
C ALA A 302 -4.68 -6.72 8.10
N ARG A 303 -5.35 -5.66 8.53
CA ARG A 303 -6.22 -5.54 9.69
C ARG A 303 -5.55 -6.04 10.96
N ALA A 304 -5.76 -6.70 11.78
CA ALA A 304 -5.07 -7.17 12.99
C ALA A 304 -4.17 -8.40 12.73
N LEU A 305 -3.60 -8.52 11.54
CA LEU A 305 -2.60 -9.54 11.27
C LEU A 305 -1.32 -9.22 12.05
N ALA A 306 -0.82 -10.14 12.85
CA ALA A 306 0.48 -10.01 13.45
C ALA A 306 1.54 -10.41 12.41
N GLY A 307 2.47 -9.50 12.16
CA GLY A 307 3.53 -9.68 11.18
C GLY A 307 4.17 -8.35 10.79
N ALA A 308 5.20 -8.38 10.00
CA ALA A 308 5.88 -7.20 9.53
C ALA A 308 6.52 -7.40 8.16
N PRO A 309 6.23 -6.59 7.15
CA PRO A 309 7.03 -6.48 5.95
C PRO A 309 8.20 -5.52 6.16
N VAL A 310 9.28 -5.78 5.43
CA VAL A 310 10.39 -4.86 5.22
C VAL A 310 10.40 -4.50 3.74
N ALA A 311 10.34 -3.20 3.44
CA ALA A 311 10.45 -2.67 2.09
C ALA A 311 11.73 -1.82 1.95
N ARG A 312 12.25 -1.80 0.71
CA ARG A 312 13.50 -1.12 0.43
C ARG A 312 13.57 -0.59 -1.00
#